data_33571a93879e2effc314694a6e96c07c
#
_entry.id   33571a93879e2effc314694a6e96c07c
#
_cell.length_a   1.000
_cell.length_b   1.000
_cell.length_c   1.000
_cell.angle_alpha   90.00
_cell.angle_beta   90.00
_cell.angle_gamma   90.00
#
_symmetry.space_group_name_H-M   'P 1'
#
loop_
_entity.id
_entity.type
_entity.pdbx_description
1 polymer ?
#
loop_
_entity_poly.entity_id
_entity_poly.type
_entity_poly.pdbx_seq_one_letter_code
_entity_poly.pdbx_strand_id
1 'polypeptide(L)'
;MNDQQQKPRNLIIPADVTSAVTSEEALQLARLARNKVMLELGAHYGFSTIVLASVADKVYSVDWHRGDIHAGMGDSWQAFNFNLIRYGVADRVVICRGRFESEVPKLAEQGIICDGAFIDGMHDEESVSRDLALALLVVKPGGFISFHDFGRGPSTGHSEFKITEVATRFGVQGVVGTLAWGTVPEA
;
A
#
# COMPACT_ATOMS: atom_id res chain seq x y z
N MET A 1 10.38 -12.96 30.74
CA MET A 1 9.22 -12.30 30.15
C MET A 1 9.55 -10.84 30.02
N ASN A 2 10.00 -10.41 28.85
CA ASN A 2 10.29 -8.99 28.59
C ASN A 2 9.02 -8.36 28.03
N ASP A 3 8.28 -7.74 28.92
CA ASP A 3 7.17 -6.85 28.55
C ASP A 3 7.80 -5.54 28.01
N GLN A 4 8.25 -5.58 26.76
CA GLN A 4 8.59 -4.34 26.06
C GLN A 4 7.25 -3.63 25.81
N GLN A 5 6.89 -2.74 26.73
CA GLN A 5 5.80 -1.78 26.53
C GLN A 5 6.04 -1.09 25.19
N GLN A 6 5.32 -1.53 24.16
CA GLN A 6 5.32 -0.87 22.86
C GLN A 6 4.89 0.57 23.08
N LYS A 7 5.79 1.51 22.77
CA LYS A 7 5.46 2.95 22.78
C LYS A 7 4.17 3.17 22.00
N PRO A 8 3.25 4.01 22.50
CA PRO A 8 2.02 4.33 21.78
C PRO A 8 2.37 4.84 20.38
N ARG A 9 1.79 4.24 19.36
CA ARG A 9 2.03 4.60 17.96
C ARG A 9 1.14 5.77 17.59
N ASN A 10 1.75 6.92 17.38
CA ASN A 10 1.04 8.11 16.91
C ASN A 10 0.99 8.11 15.39
N LEU A 11 -0.19 8.33 14.85
CA LEU A 11 -0.36 8.53 13.42
C LEU A 11 0.48 9.72 12.94
N ILE A 12 1.20 9.50 11.83
CA ILE A 12 1.95 10.52 11.11
C ILE A 12 1.34 10.66 9.71
N ILE A 13 0.92 11.87 9.35
CA ILE A 13 0.53 12.24 7.99
C ILE A 13 1.58 13.23 7.50
N PRO A 14 2.47 12.83 6.57
CA PRO A 14 3.63 13.63 6.18
C PRO A 14 3.24 14.71 5.15
N ALA A 15 2.75 15.87 5.61
CA ALA A 15 2.19 16.93 4.76
C ALA A 15 3.17 17.54 3.74
N ASP A 16 4.47 17.32 3.90
CA ASP A 16 5.53 17.81 3.00
C ASP A 16 6.11 16.71 2.09
N VAL A 17 5.50 15.52 2.07
CA VAL A 17 5.78 14.46 1.10
C VAL A 17 4.69 14.46 0.03
N THR A 18 5.08 14.69 -1.21
CA THR A 18 4.15 14.70 -2.35
C THR A 18 3.45 13.35 -2.51
N SER A 19 2.11 13.37 -2.62
CA SER A 19 1.28 12.19 -2.84
C SER A 19 -0.07 12.59 -3.46
N ALA A 20 -0.71 11.63 -4.13
CA ALA A 20 -2.11 11.72 -4.54
C ALA A 20 -3.07 11.27 -3.42
N VAL A 21 -2.58 10.53 -2.42
CA VAL A 21 -3.36 10.12 -1.24
C VAL A 21 -3.70 11.35 -0.39
N THR A 22 -4.98 11.60 -0.19
CA THR A 22 -5.47 12.72 0.64
C THR A 22 -5.30 12.43 2.13
N SER A 23 -5.39 13.47 2.96
CA SER A 23 -5.34 13.29 4.43
C SER A 23 -6.49 12.44 4.96
N GLU A 24 -7.67 12.49 4.34
CA GLU A 24 -8.84 11.69 4.73
C GLU A 24 -8.64 10.20 4.40
N GLU A 25 -8.11 9.91 3.22
CA GLU A 25 -7.71 8.56 2.82
C GLU A 25 -6.58 8.01 3.71
N ALA A 26 -5.58 8.85 4.03
CA ALA A 26 -4.50 8.51 4.96
C ALA A 26 -5.01 8.14 6.35
N LEU A 27 -6.01 8.88 6.88
CA LEU A 27 -6.67 8.55 8.14
C LEU A 27 -7.37 7.18 8.07
N GLN A 28 -8.07 6.89 6.98
CA GLN A 28 -8.74 5.61 6.80
C GLN A 28 -7.73 4.47 6.62
N LEU A 29 -6.69 4.67 5.82
CA LEU A 29 -5.61 3.69 5.62
C LEU A 29 -4.93 3.36 6.95
N ALA A 30 -4.66 4.36 7.79
CA ALA A 30 -4.11 4.18 9.13
C ALA A 30 -5.04 3.38 10.06
N ARG A 31 -6.36 3.57 9.97
CA ARG A 31 -7.34 2.77 10.75
C ARG A 31 -7.30 1.30 10.34
N LEU A 32 -7.26 1.03 9.04
CA LEU A 32 -7.16 -0.32 8.49
C LEU A 32 -5.86 -1.03 8.92
N ALA A 33 -4.74 -0.30 8.92
CA ALA A 33 -3.39 -0.83 9.14
C ALA A 33 -2.97 -0.94 10.63
N ARG A 34 -3.72 -0.36 11.57
CA ARG A 34 -3.31 -0.27 12.99
C ARG A 34 -3.04 -1.63 13.61
N ASN A 35 -1.83 -1.80 14.15
CA ASN A 35 -1.35 -3.03 14.80
C ASN A 35 -1.41 -4.27 13.87
N LYS A 36 -1.11 -4.08 12.60
CA LYS A 36 -1.14 -5.12 11.56
C LYS A 36 0.20 -5.22 10.85
N VAL A 37 0.43 -6.36 10.23
CA VAL A 37 1.49 -6.54 9.23
C VAL A 37 0.91 -6.23 7.86
N MET A 38 1.51 -5.30 7.14
CA MET A 38 1.00 -4.76 5.89
C MET A 38 1.92 -5.07 4.71
N LEU A 39 1.33 -5.35 3.55
CA LEU A 39 1.97 -5.24 2.25
C LEU A 39 1.62 -3.89 1.64
N GLU A 40 2.58 -3.22 1.00
CA GLU A 40 2.37 -2.05 0.17
C GLU A 40 2.95 -2.31 -1.21
N LEU A 41 2.15 -2.10 -2.25
CA LEU A 41 2.55 -2.17 -3.66
C LEU A 41 2.43 -0.77 -4.27
N GLY A 42 3.59 -0.12 -4.47
CA GLY A 42 3.69 1.28 -4.89
C GLY A 42 3.90 2.22 -3.70
N ALA A 43 5.11 2.72 -3.55
CA ALA A 43 5.53 3.57 -2.42
C ALA A 43 5.94 4.98 -2.84
N HIS A 44 6.43 5.14 -4.08
CA HIS A 44 6.91 6.40 -4.66
C HIS A 44 7.85 7.15 -3.70
N TYR A 45 7.44 8.32 -3.15
CA TYR A 45 8.22 9.11 -2.18
C TYR A 45 8.00 8.71 -0.73
N GLY A 46 7.13 7.70 -0.46
CA GLY A 46 6.93 7.11 0.86
C GLY A 46 5.83 7.74 1.71
N PHE A 47 4.91 8.52 1.14
CA PHE A 47 3.80 9.11 1.89
C PHE A 47 2.96 8.03 2.57
N SER A 48 2.39 7.10 1.79
CA SER A 48 1.58 5.98 2.28
C SER A 48 2.39 5.05 3.18
N THR A 49 3.66 4.78 2.84
CA THR A 49 4.57 3.98 3.66
C THR A 49 4.73 4.57 5.07
N ILE A 50 4.90 5.91 5.19
CA ILE A 50 5.02 6.59 6.48
C ILE A 50 3.71 6.49 7.27
N VAL A 51 2.57 6.73 6.62
CA VAL A 51 1.24 6.59 7.24
C VAL A 51 1.07 5.18 7.80
N LEU A 52 1.28 4.16 6.97
CA LEU A 52 1.20 2.75 7.36
C LEU A 52 2.16 2.43 8.51
N ALA A 53 3.44 2.69 8.34
CA ALA A 53 4.47 2.36 9.32
C ALA A 53 4.33 3.14 10.63
N SER A 54 3.64 4.28 10.65
CA SER A 54 3.37 5.02 11.88
C SER A 54 2.43 4.27 12.84
N VAL A 55 1.59 3.37 12.33
CA VAL A 55 0.56 2.67 13.11
C VAL A 55 0.63 1.15 13.00
N ALA A 56 1.18 0.60 11.93
CA ALA A 56 1.32 -0.84 11.69
C ALA A 56 2.44 -1.47 12.54
N ASP A 57 2.39 -2.78 12.72
CA ASP A 57 3.48 -3.54 13.35
C ASP A 57 4.68 -3.62 12.41
N LYS A 58 4.43 -3.86 11.14
CA LYS A 58 5.43 -3.93 10.08
C LYS A 58 4.81 -3.62 8.72
N VAL A 59 5.59 -3.04 7.82
CA VAL A 59 5.22 -2.80 6.43
C VAL A 59 6.27 -3.45 5.52
N TYR A 60 5.82 -4.33 4.64
CA TYR A 60 6.61 -4.80 3.49
C TYR A 60 6.27 -3.89 2.31
N SER A 61 7.16 -2.94 2.01
CA SER A 61 6.94 -1.94 0.97
C SER A 61 7.70 -2.34 -0.28
N VAL A 62 6.96 -2.58 -1.36
CA VAL A 62 7.48 -3.04 -2.64
C VAL A 62 7.35 -1.93 -3.68
N ASP A 63 8.46 -1.48 -4.22
CA ASP A 63 8.53 -0.50 -5.31
C ASP A 63 9.85 -0.61 -6.08
N TRP A 64 9.84 -0.46 -7.39
CA TRP A 64 11.05 -0.42 -8.18
C TRP A 64 11.73 0.96 -8.20
N HIS A 65 11.01 2.00 -7.78
CA HIS A 65 11.47 3.39 -7.66
C HIS A 65 11.98 4.01 -8.98
N ARG A 66 11.38 3.65 -10.10
CA ARG A 66 11.70 4.21 -11.42
C ARG A 66 10.59 5.06 -12.00
N GLY A 67 9.46 5.15 -11.26
CA GLY A 67 8.24 5.80 -11.71
C GLY A 67 7.52 5.03 -12.82
N ASP A 68 6.48 5.63 -13.33
CA ASP A 68 5.65 5.11 -14.43
C ASP A 68 5.06 6.28 -15.24
N ILE A 69 4.17 5.95 -16.18
CA ILE A 69 3.54 6.94 -17.07
C ILE A 69 2.54 7.87 -16.33
N HIS A 70 2.08 7.50 -15.14
CA HIS A 70 1.12 8.28 -14.34
C HIS A 70 1.81 9.09 -13.25
N ALA A 71 2.73 8.46 -12.49
CA ALA A 71 3.51 9.12 -11.43
C ALA A 71 4.69 9.95 -11.98
N GLY A 72 4.99 9.81 -13.28
CA GLY A 72 6.17 10.38 -13.92
C GLY A 72 7.39 9.46 -13.82
N MET A 73 8.17 9.43 -14.89
CA MET A 73 9.43 8.67 -14.94
C MET A 73 10.50 9.37 -14.09
N GLY A 74 11.06 8.66 -13.13
CA GLY A 74 12.09 9.24 -12.26
C GLY A 74 12.52 8.28 -11.14
N ASP A 75 13.68 8.55 -10.55
CA ASP A 75 14.18 7.75 -9.42
C ASP A 75 13.71 8.39 -8.11
N SER A 76 12.73 7.76 -7.46
CA SER A 76 12.21 8.18 -6.15
C SER A 76 12.98 7.58 -4.96
N TRP A 77 13.94 6.68 -5.22
CA TRP A 77 14.61 5.89 -4.19
C TRP A 77 15.28 6.70 -3.08
N GLN A 78 16.05 7.72 -3.44
CA GLN A 78 16.77 8.52 -2.44
C GLN A 78 15.80 9.31 -1.57
N ALA A 79 14.78 9.91 -2.18
CA ALA A 79 13.74 10.66 -1.46
C ALA A 79 12.92 9.76 -0.54
N PHE A 80 12.55 8.56 -1.00
CA PHE A 80 11.86 7.55 -0.20
C PHE A 80 12.66 7.22 1.07
N ASN A 81 13.93 6.79 0.94
CA ASN A 81 14.76 6.46 2.09
C ASN A 81 14.95 7.63 3.05
N PHE A 82 15.23 8.83 2.50
CA PHE A 82 15.37 10.03 3.32
C PHE A 82 14.09 10.31 4.12
N ASN A 83 12.92 10.18 3.51
CA ASN A 83 11.64 10.41 4.17
C ASN A 83 11.38 9.39 5.30
N LEU A 84 11.63 8.09 5.08
CA LEU A 84 11.45 7.08 6.13
C LEU A 84 12.33 7.36 7.37
N ILE A 85 13.59 7.75 7.15
CA ILE A 85 14.53 8.08 8.23
C ILE A 85 14.07 9.35 8.94
N ARG A 86 13.75 10.41 8.20
CA ARG A 86 13.34 11.71 8.73
C ARG A 86 12.08 11.62 9.60
N TYR A 87 11.13 10.76 9.22
CA TYR A 87 9.90 10.53 9.97
C TYR A 87 10.05 9.45 11.07
N GLY A 88 11.23 8.83 11.19
CA GLY A 88 11.52 7.87 12.24
C GLY A 88 10.72 6.59 12.17
N VAL A 89 10.38 6.13 10.95
CA VAL A 89 9.59 4.90 10.72
C VAL A 89 10.36 3.77 10.03
N ALA A 90 11.61 4.02 9.65
CA ALA A 90 12.42 3.09 8.87
C ALA A 90 12.59 1.70 9.52
N ASP A 91 12.61 1.62 10.84
CA ASP A 91 12.74 0.39 11.62
C ASP A 91 11.53 -0.56 11.48
N ARG A 92 10.40 -0.06 11.02
CA ARG A 92 9.16 -0.81 10.79
C ARG A 92 8.91 -1.16 9.34
N VAL A 93 9.77 -0.70 8.42
CA VAL A 93 9.62 -0.94 6.99
C VAL A 93 10.67 -1.94 6.50
N VAL A 94 10.20 -3.03 5.91
CA VAL A 94 11.05 -3.93 5.09
C VAL A 94 10.95 -3.45 3.66
N ILE A 95 12.04 -2.93 3.14
CA ILE A 95 12.09 -2.36 1.80
C ILE A 95 12.41 -3.48 0.79
N CYS A 96 11.50 -3.73 -0.13
CA CYS A 96 11.62 -4.68 -1.22
C CYS A 96 11.78 -3.90 -2.54
N ARG A 97 13.01 -3.49 -2.86
CA ARG A 97 13.28 -2.67 -4.05
C ARG A 97 13.29 -3.53 -5.31
N GLY A 98 12.21 -3.53 -6.04
CA GLY A 98 12.06 -4.30 -7.28
C GLY A 98 10.65 -4.22 -7.83
N ARG A 99 10.40 -4.97 -8.92
CA ARG A 99 9.06 -5.11 -9.47
C ARG A 99 8.20 -6.01 -8.57
N PHE A 100 6.91 -5.78 -8.50
CA PHE A 100 5.99 -6.57 -7.67
C PHE A 100 6.06 -8.06 -8.02
N GLU A 101 6.13 -8.38 -9.32
CA GLU A 101 6.20 -9.74 -9.85
C GLU A 101 7.46 -10.50 -9.42
N SER A 102 8.52 -9.80 -9.05
CA SER A 102 9.76 -10.41 -8.58
C SER A 102 9.88 -10.43 -7.06
N GLU A 103 9.34 -9.44 -6.37
CA GLU A 103 9.56 -9.29 -4.93
C GLU A 103 8.46 -9.98 -4.09
N VAL A 104 7.19 -9.90 -4.50
CA VAL A 104 6.09 -10.51 -3.72
C VAL A 104 6.20 -12.04 -3.66
N PRO A 105 6.53 -12.77 -4.75
CA PRO A 105 6.75 -14.22 -4.65
C PRO A 105 7.87 -14.59 -3.68
N LYS A 106 8.95 -13.81 -3.57
CA LYS A 106 10.03 -14.05 -2.59
C LYS A 106 9.51 -13.91 -1.16
N LEU A 107 8.61 -12.95 -0.89
CA LEU A 107 7.98 -12.82 0.43
C LEU A 107 7.12 -14.05 0.73
N ALA A 108 6.35 -14.54 -0.23
CA ALA A 108 5.56 -15.76 -0.09
C ALA A 108 6.44 -17.00 0.17
N GLU A 109 7.55 -17.17 -0.56
CA GLU A 109 8.53 -18.24 -0.36
C GLU A 109 9.19 -18.18 1.04
N GLN A 110 9.34 -16.98 1.60
CA GLN A 110 9.83 -16.78 2.98
C GLN A 110 8.75 -17.04 4.03
N GLY A 111 7.52 -17.40 3.65
CA GLY A 111 6.40 -17.62 4.56
C GLY A 111 5.86 -16.34 5.21
N ILE A 112 6.05 -15.19 4.57
CA ILE A 112 5.51 -13.92 5.08
C ILE A 112 3.99 -13.93 4.93
N ILE A 113 3.30 -13.60 6.02
CA ILE A 113 1.84 -13.48 6.08
C ILE A 113 1.51 -12.05 6.52
N CYS A 114 0.70 -11.37 5.71
CA CYS A 114 0.20 -10.02 5.98
C CYS A 114 -1.28 -10.04 6.41
N ASP A 115 -1.66 -9.09 7.24
CA ASP A 115 -3.05 -8.86 7.65
C ASP A 115 -3.83 -8.07 6.60
N GLY A 116 -3.13 -7.32 5.75
CA GLY A 116 -3.74 -6.57 4.68
C GLY A 116 -2.72 -6.04 3.68
N ALA A 117 -3.24 -5.56 2.54
CA ALA A 117 -2.43 -4.91 1.51
C ALA A 117 -3.02 -3.56 1.10
N PHE A 118 -2.14 -2.66 0.69
CA PHE A 118 -2.45 -1.42 -0.01
C PHE A 118 -1.84 -1.48 -1.42
N ILE A 119 -2.68 -1.35 -2.44
CA ILE A 119 -2.32 -1.41 -3.86
C ILE A 119 -2.45 -0.02 -4.45
N ASP A 120 -1.35 0.55 -4.88
CA ASP A 120 -1.23 1.88 -5.50
C ASP A 120 -0.11 1.87 -6.56
N GLY A 121 -0.19 0.90 -7.47
CA GLY A 121 0.74 0.72 -8.59
C GLY A 121 0.20 1.28 -9.90
N MET A 122 0.37 0.52 -11.00
CA MET A 122 -0.21 0.84 -12.30
C MET A 122 -1.75 0.74 -12.26
N HIS A 123 -2.42 1.44 -13.18
CA HIS A 123 -3.87 1.65 -13.10
C HIS A 123 -4.68 0.92 -14.19
N ASP A 124 -4.01 0.28 -15.16
CA ASP A 124 -4.68 -0.53 -16.18
C ASP A 124 -5.17 -1.89 -15.60
N GLU A 125 -6.14 -2.52 -16.28
CA GLU A 125 -6.82 -3.72 -15.78
C GLU A 125 -5.87 -4.91 -15.57
N GLU A 126 -4.91 -5.09 -16.47
CA GLU A 126 -3.95 -6.21 -16.41
C GLU A 126 -3.04 -6.04 -15.18
N SER A 127 -2.49 -4.83 -15.00
CA SER A 127 -1.60 -4.51 -13.89
C SER A 127 -2.31 -4.62 -12.53
N VAL A 128 -3.49 -4.00 -12.37
CA VAL A 128 -4.24 -4.05 -11.10
C VAL A 128 -4.69 -5.47 -10.77
N SER A 129 -5.12 -6.25 -11.78
CA SER A 129 -5.52 -7.65 -11.57
C SER A 129 -4.33 -8.52 -11.15
N ARG A 130 -3.17 -8.31 -11.75
CA ARG A 130 -1.92 -8.98 -11.37
C ARG A 130 -1.49 -8.58 -9.97
N ASP A 131 -1.53 -7.30 -9.62
CA ASP A 131 -1.11 -6.79 -8.31
C ASP A 131 -2.04 -7.32 -7.19
N LEU A 132 -3.34 -7.43 -7.46
CA LEU A 132 -4.29 -8.12 -6.58
C LEU A 132 -3.92 -9.60 -6.40
N ALA A 133 -3.64 -10.32 -7.50
CA ALA A 133 -3.25 -11.74 -7.43
C ALA A 133 -1.94 -11.93 -6.63
N LEU A 134 -0.96 -11.04 -6.80
CA LEU A 134 0.28 -11.04 -6.02
C LEU A 134 0.00 -10.77 -4.53
N ALA A 135 -0.81 -9.77 -4.20
CA ALA A 135 -1.16 -9.47 -2.81
C ALA A 135 -1.82 -10.68 -2.11
N LEU A 136 -2.68 -11.41 -2.82
CA LEU A 136 -3.33 -12.61 -2.30
C LEU A 136 -2.39 -13.79 -2.02
N LEU A 137 -1.14 -13.77 -2.50
CA LEU A 137 -0.13 -14.77 -2.14
C LEU A 137 0.33 -14.65 -0.69
N VAL A 138 0.24 -13.45 -0.11
CA VAL A 138 0.78 -13.15 1.22
C VAL A 138 -0.25 -12.59 2.20
N VAL A 139 -1.41 -12.12 1.73
CA VAL A 139 -2.50 -11.67 2.62
C VAL A 139 -3.36 -12.87 3.02
N LYS A 140 -3.51 -13.06 4.33
CA LYS A 140 -4.28 -14.19 4.89
C LYS A 140 -5.78 -14.11 4.59
N PRO A 141 -6.51 -15.23 4.57
CA PRO A 141 -7.98 -15.24 4.64
C PRO A 141 -8.48 -14.39 5.82
N GLY A 142 -9.60 -13.66 5.64
CA GLY A 142 -10.10 -12.69 6.61
C GLY A 142 -9.28 -11.40 6.72
N GLY A 143 -8.15 -11.29 6.02
CA GLY A 143 -7.40 -10.06 5.84
C GLY A 143 -8.11 -9.08 4.90
N PHE A 144 -7.48 -7.97 4.55
CA PHE A 144 -8.10 -7.00 3.65
C PHE A 144 -7.16 -6.58 2.51
N ILE A 145 -7.77 -6.17 1.40
CA ILE A 145 -7.09 -5.48 0.30
C ILE A 145 -7.68 -4.09 0.18
N SER A 146 -6.84 -3.08 0.10
CA SER A 146 -7.22 -1.71 -0.21
C SER A 146 -6.59 -1.25 -1.51
N PHE A 147 -7.36 -0.47 -2.28
CA PHE A 147 -7.00 0.04 -3.60
C PHE A 147 -7.09 1.55 -3.58
N HIS A 148 -6.08 2.23 -4.13
CA HIS A 148 -6.16 3.66 -4.42
C HIS A 148 -6.77 3.90 -5.82
N ASP A 149 -7.17 5.14 -6.09
CA ASP A 149 -7.76 5.59 -7.35
C ASP A 149 -9.09 4.93 -7.76
N PHE A 150 -9.81 4.32 -6.82
CA PHE A 150 -11.18 3.85 -7.04
C PHE A 150 -12.11 5.00 -7.43
N GLY A 151 -12.98 4.77 -8.40
CA GLY A 151 -13.90 5.79 -8.93
C GLY A 151 -13.29 6.70 -9.99
N ARG A 152 -11.97 6.64 -10.23
CA ARG A 152 -11.34 7.31 -11.35
C ARG A 152 -11.55 6.53 -12.64
N GLY A 153 -11.83 7.24 -13.73
CA GLY A 153 -12.13 6.65 -15.03
C GLY A 153 -12.40 7.72 -16.08
N PRO A 154 -13.04 7.39 -17.24
CA PRO A 154 -13.26 8.34 -18.34
C PRO A 154 -13.94 9.65 -17.92
N SER A 155 -14.91 9.58 -17.00
CA SER A 155 -15.63 10.75 -16.48
C SER A 155 -14.77 11.70 -15.66
N THR A 156 -13.63 11.24 -15.16
CA THR A 156 -12.66 12.02 -14.38
C THR A 156 -11.37 12.32 -15.15
N GLY A 157 -11.34 12.03 -16.46
CA GLY A 157 -10.17 12.26 -17.31
C GLY A 157 -9.12 11.13 -17.27
N HIS A 158 -9.44 9.97 -16.69
CA HIS A 158 -8.54 8.83 -16.53
C HIS A 158 -9.10 7.59 -17.26
N SER A 159 -9.19 7.67 -18.59
CA SER A 159 -9.85 6.63 -19.41
C SER A 159 -9.23 5.25 -19.32
N GLU A 160 -7.93 5.19 -19.04
CA GLU A 160 -7.15 3.97 -18.89
C GLU A 160 -7.27 3.32 -17.50
N PHE A 161 -7.76 4.04 -16.48
CA PHE A 161 -7.87 3.51 -15.13
C PHE A 161 -8.98 2.48 -15.01
N LYS A 162 -8.64 1.31 -14.45
CA LYS A 162 -9.50 0.14 -14.29
C LYS A 162 -9.56 -0.40 -12.86
N ILE A 163 -9.10 0.39 -11.91
CA ILE A 163 -9.11 0.02 -10.49
C ILE A 163 -10.53 -0.27 -10.02
N THR A 164 -11.50 0.54 -10.43
CA THR A 164 -12.91 0.40 -10.05
C THR A 164 -13.47 -0.96 -10.44
N GLU A 165 -13.21 -1.40 -11.67
CA GLU A 165 -13.69 -2.68 -12.19
C GLU A 165 -13.07 -3.86 -11.42
N VAL A 166 -11.75 -3.82 -11.19
CA VAL A 166 -11.03 -4.90 -10.48
C VAL A 166 -11.44 -4.94 -9.01
N ALA A 167 -11.45 -3.81 -8.32
CA ALA A 167 -11.85 -3.72 -6.91
C ALA A 167 -13.32 -4.14 -6.71
N THR A 168 -14.22 -3.76 -7.61
CA THR A 168 -15.64 -4.18 -7.56
C THR A 168 -15.79 -5.69 -7.72
N ARG A 169 -15.03 -6.32 -8.62
CA ARG A 169 -15.01 -7.80 -8.76
C ARG A 169 -14.45 -8.49 -7.53
N PHE A 170 -13.47 -7.90 -6.87
CA PHE A 170 -12.94 -8.41 -5.59
C PHE A 170 -13.97 -8.32 -4.47
N GLY A 171 -14.79 -7.29 -4.41
CA GLY A 171 -15.83 -7.09 -3.42
C GLY A 171 -15.54 -5.93 -2.46
N VAL A 172 -15.81 -4.71 -2.93
CA VAL A 172 -15.66 -3.48 -2.13
C VAL A 172 -16.68 -3.45 -1.00
N GLN A 173 -16.21 -3.18 0.23
CA GLN A 173 -17.01 -3.06 1.45
C GLN A 173 -17.06 -1.63 1.98
N GLY A 174 -16.11 -0.79 1.59
CA GLY A 174 -16.08 0.61 1.99
C GLY A 174 -15.21 1.46 1.06
N VAL A 175 -15.52 2.75 1.04
CA VAL A 175 -14.81 3.76 0.24
C VAL A 175 -14.70 5.05 1.03
N VAL A 176 -13.51 5.68 0.98
CA VAL A 176 -13.26 7.05 1.48
C VAL A 176 -12.43 7.77 0.42
N GLY A 177 -12.95 8.85 -0.15
CA GLY A 177 -12.32 9.49 -1.30
C GLY A 177 -12.19 8.51 -2.46
N THR A 178 -10.97 8.25 -2.89
CA THR A 178 -10.63 7.24 -3.91
C THR A 178 -10.00 5.97 -3.30
N LEU A 179 -9.93 5.85 -1.98
CA LEU A 179 -9.49 4.65 -1.29
C LEU A 179 -10.67 3.69 -1.09
N ALA A 180 -10.65 2.54 -1.75
CA ALA A 180 -11.61 1.45 -1.56
C ALA A 180 -10.96 0.27 -0.83
N TRP A 181 -11.73 -0.53 -0.10
CA TRP A 181 -11.23 -1.76 0.52
C TRP A 181 -12.31 -2.84 0.59
N GLY A 182 -11.84 -4.08 0.67
CA GLY A 182 -12.67 -5.27 0.88
C GLY A 182 -11.91 -6.35 1.63
N THR A 183 -12.62 -7.35 2.15
CA THR A 183 -12.04 -8.46 2.91
C THR A 183 -11.72 -9.63 1.99
N VAL A 184 -10.56 -10.26 2.20
CA VAL A 184 -10.21 -11.53 1.56
C VAL A 184 -11.16 -12.60 2.07
N PRO A 185 -11.84 -13.37 1.20
CA PRO A 185 -12.76 -14.43 1.65
C PRO A 185 -12.08 -15.41 2.62
N GLU A 186 -12.84 -15.88 3.59
CA GLU A 186 -12.45 -17.03 4.41
C GLU A 186 -12.36 -18.28 3.52
N ALA A 187 -11.43 -19.19 3.82
CA ALA A 187 -11.21 -20.40 3.03
C ALA A 187 -12.32 -21.44 3.26
#